data_7904e23a655d4074e9aaa1f13c92a1c5
#
_entry.id   7904e23a655d4074e9aaa1f13c92a1c5
#
_cell.length_a   1.000
_cell.length_b   1.000
_cell.length_c   1.000
_cell.angle_alpha   90.00
_cell.angle_beta   90.00
_cell.angle_gamma   90.00
#
_symmetry.space_group_name_H-M   'P 1'
#
loop_
_entity.id
_entity.type
_entity.pdbx_description
1 polymer ?
#
loop_
_entity_poly.entity_id
_entity_poly.type
_entity_poly.pdbx_seq_one_letter_code
_entity_poly.pdbx_strand_id
1 'polypeptide(L)' 'VQINDLINEIISYKLKQRIDQLRKEQKELENQGKIEESIKLAIELASITKRLKESKRVL' A
#
# COMPACT_ATOMS: atom_id res chain seq x y z
N VAL A 1 -15.76 23.77 4.04
CA VAL A 1 -15.46 22.44 3.53
C VAL A 1 -14.13 22.47 2.82
N GLN A 2 -13.30 21.57 3.18
CA GLN A 2 -11.96 21.57 2.61
C GLN A 2 -11.83 20.49 1.56
N ILE A 3 -11.73 20.92 0.34
CA ILE A 3 -11.60 20.02 -0.81
C ILE A 3 -10.36 19.17 -0.69
N ASN A 4 -9.30 19.69 -0.06
CA ASN A 4 -8.06 18.97 0.14
C ASN A 4 -8.25 17.70 0.98
N ASP A 5 -9.15 17.74 1.98
CA ASP A 5 -9.42 16.57 2.81
C ASP A 5 -10.07 15.44 2.00
N LEU A 6 -10.98 15.79 1.10
CA LEU A 6 -11.62 14.82 0.22
C LEU A 6 -10.62 14.16 -0.72
N ILE A 7 -9.71 14.96 -1.28
CA ILE A 7 -8.67 14.44 -2.17
C ILE A 7 -7.75 13.48 -1.41
N ASN A 8 -7.36 13.85 -0.19
CA ASN A 8 -6.51 13.02 0.65
C ASN A 8 -7.20 11.70 1.01
N GLU A 9 -8.50 11.73 1.30
CA GLU A 9 -9.26 10.52 1.58
C GLU A 9 -9.30 9.58 0.38
N ILE A 10 -9.50 10.11 -0.81
CA ILE A 10 -9.53 9.32 -2.04
C ILE A 10 -8.17 8.67 -2.28
N ILE A 11 -7.08 9.43 -2.13
CA ILE A 11 -5.73 8.91 -2.29
C ILE A 11 -5.45 7.82 -1.27
N SER A 12 -5.80 8.05 0.00
CA SER A 12 -5.62 7.06 1.05
C SER A 12 -6.40 5.78 0.77
N TYR A 13 -7.61 5.90 0.27
CA TYR A 13 -8.44 4.75 -0.06
C TYR A 13 -7.80 3.91 -1.16
N LYS A 14 -7.33 4.56 -2.22
CA LYS A 14 -6.65 3.87 -3.32
C LYS A 14 -5.37 3.18 -2.86
N LEU A 15 -4.59 3.84 -2.01
CA LEU A 15 -3.38 3.25 -1.46
C LEU A 15 -3.68 2.03 -0.59
N LYS A 16 -4.72 2.09 0.22
CA LYS A 16 -5.14 0.96 1.04
C LYS A 16 -5.58 -0.23 0.18
N GLN A 17 -6.31 0.04 -0.89
CA GLN A 17 -6.71 -1.02 -1.83
C GLN A 17 -5.48 -1.68 -2.46
N ARG A 18 -4.50 -0.87 -2.85
CA ARG A 18 -3.26 -1.38 -3.42
C ARG A 18 -2.50 -2.25 -2.42
N ILE A 19 -2.43 -1.81 -1.16
CA ILE A 19 -1.79 -2.55 -0.09
C ILE A 19 -2.48 -3.90 0.11
N ASP A 20 -3.80 -3.93 0.18
CA ASP A 20 -4.55 -5.17 0.35
C ASP A 20 -4.31 -6.13 -0.81
N GLN A 21 -4.29 -5.63 -2.03
CA GLN A 21 -4.03 -6.44 -3.20
C GLN A 21 -2.63 -7.04 -3.17
N LEU A 22 -1.63 -6.23 -2.84
CA LEU A 22 -0.24 -6.68 -2.76
C LEU A 22 -0.05 -7.71 -1.64
N ARG A 23 -0.75 -7.56 -0.52
CA ARG A 23 -0.69 -8.54 0.56
C ARG A 23 -1.24 -9.90 0.12
N LYS A 24 -2.32 -9.89 -0.63
CA LYS A 24 -2.88 -11.13 -1.17
C LYS A 24 -1.91 -11.79 -2.13
N GLU A 25 -1.33 -11.03 -3.03
CA GLU A 25 -0.35 -11.54 -3.98
C GLU A 25 0.87 -12.09 -3.26
N GLN A 26 1.35 -11.38 -2.25
CA GLN A 26 2.49 -11.82 -1.47
C GLN A 26 2.22 -13.17 -0.80
N LYS A 27 1.04 -13.33 -0.21
CA LYS A 27 0.67 -14.57 0.44
C LYS A 27 0.59 -15.73 -0.56
N GLU A 28 0.05 -15.47 -1.74
CA GLU A 28 0.00 -16.48 -2.80
C GLU A 28 1.40 -16.89 -3.25
N LEU A 29 2.29 -15.94 -3.41
CA LEU A 29 3.67 -16.21 -3.81
C LEU A 29 4.39 -17.04 -2.74
N GLU A 30 4.17 -16.72 -1.47
CA GLU A 30 4.73 -17.51 -0.38
C GLU A 30 4.23 -18.95 -0.41
N ASN A 31 2.92 -19.14 -0.65
CA ASN A 31 2.32 -20.48 -0.75
C ASN A 31 2.86 -21.26 -1.94
N GLN A 32 3.25 -20.57 -3.02
CA GLN A 32 3.84 -21.21 -4.19
C GLN A 32 5.34 -21.43 -4.07
N GLY A 33 5.94 -20.96 -2.98
CA GLY A 33 7.38 -21.08 -2.76
C GLY A 33 8.21 -20.03 -3.50
N LYS A 34 7.57 -19.00 -4.06
CA LYS A 34 8.24 -17.93 -4.79
C LYS A 34 8.68 -16.83 -3.82
N ILE A 35 9.65 -17.14 -3.00
CA ILE A 35 10.07 -16.27 -1.91
C ILE A 35 10.69 -14.98 -2.40
N GLU A 36 11.51 -15.02 -3.45
CA GLU A 36 12.14 -13.82 -3.99
C GLU A 36 11.11 -12.80 -4.47
N GLU A 37 10.08 -13.28 -5.16
CA GLU A 37 9.02 -12.41 -5.64
C GLU A 37 8.20 -11.84 -4.48
N SER A 38 7.96 -12.64 -3.44
CA SER A 38 7.25 -12.16 -2.26
C SER A 38 8.04 -11.08 -1.53
N ILE A 39 9.37 -11.18 -1.51
CA ILE A 39 10.23 -10.15 -0.92
C ILE A 39 10.13 -8.85 -1.71
N LYS A 40 10.10 -8.92 -3.03
CA LYS A 40 9.93 -7.73 -3.87
C LYS A 40 8.61 -7.03 -3.58
N LEU A 41 7.54 -7.79 -3.42
CA LEU A 41 6.24 -7.23 -3.03
C LEU A 41 6.27 -6.62 -1.64
N ALA A 42 7.00 -7.23 -0.72
CA ALA A 42 7.15 -6.68 0.62
C ALA A 42 7.83 -5.31 0.60
N ILE A 43 8.83 -5.15 -0.24
CA ILE A 43 9.52 -3.87 -0.42
C ILE A 43 8.56 -2.83 -1.00
N GLU A 44 7.78 -3.21 -2.00
CA GLU A 44 6.77 -2.32 -2.59
C GLU A 44 5.71 -1.92 -1.57
N LEU A 45 5.23 -2.88 -0.77
CA LEU A 45 4.30 -2.61 0.32
C LEU A 45 4.85 -1.62 1.33
N ALA A 46 6.10 -1.79 1.72
CA ALA A 46 6.75 -0.87 2.66
C ALA A 46 6.80 0.54 2.08
N SER A 47 7.11 0.67 0.80
CA SER A 47 7.15 1.96 0.11
C SER A 47 5.77 2.63 0.11
N ILE A 48 4.73 1.89 -0.22
CA ILE A 48 3.37 2.42 -0.26
C ILE A 48 2.89 2.80 1.15
N THR A 49 3.19 1.97 2.14
CA THR A 49 2.84 2.25 3.53
C THR A 49 3.51 3.52 4.01
N LYS A 50 4.77 3.73 3.62
CA LYS A 50 5.49 4.94 3.96
C LYS A 50 4.81 6.17 3.33
N ARG A 51 4.42 6.08 2.08
CA ARG A 51 3.70 7.17 1.40
C ARG A 51 2.38 7.50 2.11
N LEU A 52 1.66 6.48 2.53
CA LEU A 52 0.41 6.67 3.25
C LEU A 52 0.63 7.41 4.57
N LYS A 53 1.67 7.06 5.31
CA LYS A 53 2.02 7.74 6.54
C LYS A 53 2.43 9.18 6.31
N GLU A 54 3.22 9.44 5.26
CA GLU A 54 3.63 10.79 4.91
C GLU A 54 2.45 11.65 4.51
N SER A 55 1.51 11.07 3.77
CA SER A 55 0.29 11.76 3.37
C SER A 55 -0.53 12.20 4.58
N LYS A 56 -0.58 11.40 5.63
CA LYS A 56 -1.29 11.74 6.85
C LYS A 56 -0.56 12.81 7.68
N ARG A 57 0.72 12.99 7.45
CA ARG A 57 1.53 13.96 8.20
C ARG A 57 1.43 15.38 7.64
N VAL A 58 0.97 15.50 6.42
CA VAL A 58 0.87 16.81 5.78
C VAL A 58 -0.36 17.53 6.32
N LEU A 59 -0.16 18.28 7.35
CA LEU A 59 -1.15 19.19 7.91
C LEU A 59 -0.61 20.58 8.02
#